data_b3a26100589587324b0a230dca635d82
#
_entry.id   b3a26100589587324b0a230dca635d82
#
_cell.length_a   1.000
_cell.length_b   1.000
_cell.length_c   1.000
_cell.angle_alpha   90.00
_cell.angle_beta   90.00
_cell.angle_gamma   90.00
#
_symmetry.space_group_name_H-M   'P 1'
#
loop_
_entity.id
_entity.type
_entity.pdbx_description
1 polymer ?
#
loop_
_entity_poly.entity_id
_entity_poly.type
_entity_poly.pdbx_seq_one_letter_code
_entity_poly.pdbx_strand_id
1 'polypeptide(L)'
;MCIRDRQYLVQLQGEITSKTFSEIDQLQEEQKKIIETMGQAKEAYSNGEISRGEYMSISFEGNIAQIKLAALGEVENQAETLKEQSEIQGFTPVLLDETPYQSVYGKPAKIVQLKSLFLIFGALLLLLGANSAYERKSKMIPLLRSVKDGRKGVLREKALAAVCITLLLWAVMYGKEFWDFYRIFPEELWNIAPQNLSILAHFPISCTLTQFFMMYYLVGGFCIMITSILLILSGMYLYNRK
;
A
#
# COMPACT_ATOMS: atom_id res chain seq x y z
N MET A 1 7.84 13.98 -3.26
CA MET A 1 7.41 14.18 -4.65
C MET A 1 6.62 15.48 -4.74
N CYS A 2 7.05 16.43 -5.58
CA CYS A 2 6.45 17.76 -5.68
C CYS A 2 5.17 17.67 -6.54
N ILE A 3 4.18 18.56 -6.32
CA ILE A 3 2.91 18.57 -7.08
C ILE A 3 3.16 18.67 -8.60
N ARG A 4 4.29 19.25 -9.02
CA ARG A 4 4.68 19.40 -10.45
C ARG A 4 5.19 18.10 -11.08
N ASP A 5 5.85 17.23 -10.31
CA ASP A 5 6.36 15.94 -10.79
C ASP A 5 5.20 15.00 -11.17
N ARG A 6 4.09 15.15 -10.45
CA ARG A 6 2.86 14.40 -10.69
C ARG A 6 2.25 14.64 -12.07
N GLN A 7 2.41 15.85 -12.61
CA GLN A 7 1.81 16.22 -13.90
C GLN A 7 2.37 15.39 -15.07
N TYR A 8 3.67 15.10 -15.04
CA TYR A 8 4.32 14.23 -16.03
C TYR A 8 4.02 12.76 -15.82
N LEU A 9 3.96 12.29 -14.57
CA LEU A 9 3.53 10.92 -14.29
C LEU A 9 2.13 10.64 -14.78
N VAL A 10 1.18 11.57 -14.59
CA VAL A 10 -0.18 11.43 -15.09
C VAL A 10 -0.22 11.45 -16.63
N GLN A 11 0.62 12.25 -17.26
CA GLN A 11 0.68 12.34 -18.73
C GLN A 11 1.29 11.07 -19.36
N LEU A 12 2.32 10.50 -18.73
CA LEU A 12 3.07 9.33 -19.20
C LEU A 12 2.56 8.00 -18.58
N GLN A 13 1.46 8.05 -17.85
CA GLN A 13 0.89 6.88 -17.20
C GLN A 13 0.47 5.83 -18.22
N GLY A 14 0.90 4.59 -18.02
CA GLY A 14 0.56 3.48 -18.89
C GLY A 14 1.68 2.46 -19.01
N GLU A 15 1.55 1.56 -19.96
CA GLU A 15 2.56 0.55 -20.26
C GLU A 15 3.86 1.18 -20.75
N ILE A 16 4.98 0.76 -20.16
CA ILE A 16 6.30 1.27 -20.53
C ILE A 16 6.76 0.61 -21.82
N THR A 17 6.81 1.41 -22.86
CA THR A 17 7.25 1.00 -24.19
C THR A 17 8.40 1.89 -24.67
N SER A 18 8.98 1.56 -25.84
CA SER A 18 9.95 2.44 -26.50
C SER A 18 9.38 3.83 -26.80
N LYS A 19 8.06 3.93 -27.00
CA LYS A 19 7.37 5.20 -27.22
C LYS A 19 7.38 6.07 -25.95
N THR A 20 7.22 5.48 -24.77
CA THR A 20 7.29 6.20 -23.49
C THR A 20 8.63 6.90 -23.30
N PHE A 21 9.74 6.21 -23.60
CA PHE A 21 11.08 6.80 -23.53
C PHE A 21 11.26 7.92 -24.57
N SER A 22 10.76 7.72 -25.81
CA SER A 22 10.81 8.76 -26.85
C SER A 22 10.01 10.01 -26.47
N GLU A 23 8.89 9.86 -25.78
CA GLU A 23 8.10 10.99 -25.26
C GLU A 23 8.83 11.71 -24.12
N ILE A 24 9.50 10.98 -23.22
CA ILE A 24 10.35 11.54 -22.15
C ILE A 24 11.49 12.35 -22.77
N ASP A 25 12.21 11.79 -23.74
CA ASP A 25 13.29 12.45 -24.45
C ASP A 25 12.84 13.77 -25.11
N GLN A 26 11.69 13.75 -25.80
CA GLN A 26 11.13 14.95 -26.41
C GLN A 26 10.83 16.04 -25.37
N LEU A 27 10.18 15.66 -24.26
CA LEU A 27 9.87 16.60 -23.19
C LEU A 27 11.14 17.17 -22.53
N GLN A 28 12.18 16.35 -22.37
CA GLN A 28 13.48 16.81 -21.84
C GLN A 28 14.16 17.78 -22.81
N GLU A 29 14.15 17.51 -24.11
CA GLU A 29 14.72 18.41 -25.12
C GLU A 29 14.01 19.76 -25.18
N GLU A 30 12.68 19.78 -25.01
CA GLU A 30 11.92 21.03 -24.90
C GLU A 30 12.37 21.86 -23.68
N GLN A 31 12.55 21.20 -22.51
CA GLN A 31 13.00 21.91 -21.31
C GLN A 31 14.45 22.40 -21.45
N LYS A 32 15.34 21.64 -22.07
CA LYS A 32 16.74 22.04 -22.34
C LYS A 32 16.80 23.29 -23.20
N LYS A 33 15.99 23.38 -24.25
CA LYS A 33 15.92 24.62 -25.10
C LYS A 33 15.52 25.85 -24.30
N ILE A 34 14.57 25.74 -23.37
CA ILE A 34 14.17 26.86 -22.50
C ILE A 34 15.32 27.28 -21.60
N ILE A 35 16.07 26.31 -21.05
CA ILE A 35 17.23 26.58 -20.20
C ILE A 35 18.37 27.25 -20.99
N GLU A 36 18.60 26.84 -22.24
CA GLU A 36 19.56 27.47 -23.15
C GLU A 36 19.17 28.93 -23.44
N THR A 37 17.87 29.18 -23.70
CA THR A 37 17.35 30.55 -23.89
C THR A 37 17.58 31.42 -22.64
N MET A 38 17.43 30.86 -21.44
CA MET A 38 17.76 31.55 -20.19
C MET A 38 19.25 31.89 -20.11
N GLY A 39 20.13 31.00 -20.55
CA GLY A 39 21.57 31.23 -20.62
C GLY A 39 21.92 32.43 -21.53
N GLN A 40 21.35 32.43 -22.75
CA GLN A 40 21.51 33.50 -23.73
C GLN A 40 20.96 34.85 -23.19
N ALA A 41 19.80 34.83 -22.55
CA ALA A 41 19.22 36.03 -21.94
C ALA A 41 20.09 36.60 -20.81
N LYS A 42 20.78 35.73 -20.05
CA LYS A 42 21.74 36.19 -19.01
C LYS A 42 22.91 36.94 -19.64
N GLU A 43 23.45 36.47 -20.74
CA GLU A 43 24.53 37.13 -21.47
C GLU A 43 24.04 38.46 -22.09
N ALA A 44 22.88 38.47 -22.75
CA ALA A 44 22.28 39.66 -23.31
C ALA A 44 21.96 40.71 -22.25
N TYR A 45 21.54 40.34 -21.08
CA TYR A 45 21.35 41.27 -19.95
C TYR A 45 22.66 41.85 -19.45
N SER A 46 23.71 41.03 -19.35
CA SER A 46 25.04 41.50 -18.94
C SER A 46 25.64 42.50 -19.94
N ASN A 47 25.29 42.35 -21.22
CA ASN A 47 25.70 43.26 -22.32
C ASN A 47 24.80 44.51 -22.41
N GLY A 48 23.72 44.60 -21.65
CA GLY A 48 22.75 45.70 -21.71
C GLY A 48 21.79 45.67 -22.90
N GLU A 49 21.66 44.52 -23.57
CA GLU A 49 20.84 44.35 -24.79
C GLU A 49 19.35 44.15 -24.46
N ILE A 50 19.05 43.64 -23.27
CA ILE A 50 17.67 43.42 -22.82
C ILE A 50 17.40 44.12 -21.49
N SER A 51 16.13 44.43 -21.24
CA SER A 51 15.71 45.07 -19.99
C SER A 51 15.70 44.09 -18.82
N ARG A 52 15.80 44.63 -17.60
CA ARG A 52 15.70 43.84 -16.36
C ARG A 52 14.38 43.05 -16.28
N GLY A 53 13.27 43.63 -16.75
CA GLY A 53 11.96 42.96 -16.74
C GLY A 53 11.92 41.74 -17.64
N GLU A 54 12.45 41.86 -18.87
CA GLU A 54 12.55 40.75 -19.83
C GLU A 54 13.46 39.65 -19.31
N TYR A 55 14.63 39.96 -18.77
CA TYR A 55 15.53 39.02 -18.13
C TYR A 55 14.85 38.25 -16.99
N MET A 56 14.11 38.96 -16.12
CA MET A 56 13.41 38.33 -15.00
C MET A 56 12.33 37.32 -15.47
N SER A 57 11.59 37.65 -16.55
CA SER A 57 10.59 36.77 -17.12
C SER A 57 11.22 35.50 -17.68
N ILE A 58 12.26 35.62 -18.49
CA ILE A 58 12.97 34.49 -19.10
C ILE A 58 13.65 33.63 -18.02
N SER A 59 14.26 34.26 -17.02
CA SER A 59 14.90 33.58 -15.91
C SER A 59 13.89 32.77 -15.06
N PHE A 60 12.69 33.31 -14.86
CA PHE A 60 11.62 32.58 -14.17
C PHE A 60 11.18 31.32 -14.93
N GLU A 61 10.98 31.44 -16.24
CA GLU A 61 10.65 30.30 -17.11
C GLU A 61 11.77 29.24 -17.13
N GLY A 62 13.02 29.68 -17.23
CA GLY A 62 14.20 28.81 -17.18
C GLY A 62 14.33 28.04 -15.86
N ASN A 63 14.08 28.70 -14.72
CA ASN A 63 14.08 28.04 -13.42
C ASN A 63 12.95 26.99 -13.32
N ILE A 64 11.78 27.28 -13.87
CA ILE A 64 10.69 26.29 -13.96
C ILE A 64 11.11 25.12 -14.84
N ALA A 65 11.76 25.37 -15.99
CA ALA A 65 12.24 24.32 -16.88
C ALA A 65 13.29 23.41 -16.21
N GLN A 66 14.18 23.97 -15.37
CA GLN A 66 15.14 23.16 -14.61
C GLN A 66 14.44 22.20 -13.63
N ILE A 67 13.42 22.69 -12.92
CA ILE A 67 12.63 21.83 -12.01
C ILE A 67 11.90 20.74 -12.78
N LYS A 68 11.33 21.07 -13.95
CA LYS A 68 10.65 20.13 -14.81
C LYS A 68 11.60 19.05 -15.37
N LEU A 69 12.80 19.46 -15.80
CA LEU A 69 13.83 18.56 -16.29
C LEU A 69 14.27 17.56 -15.20
N ALA A 70 14.45 18.02 -13.98
CA ALA A 70 14.77 17.14 -12.85
C ALA A 70 13.64 16.13 -12.59
N ALA A 71 12.38 16.57 -12.64
CA ALA A 71 11.22 15.69 -12.47
C ALA A 71 11.11 14.64 -13.58
N LEU A 72 11.38 15.02 -14.82
CA LEU A 72 11.42 14.08 -15.96
C LEU A 72 12.53 13.03 -15.81
N GLY A 73 13.70 13.42 -15.28
CA GLY A 73 14.78 12.49 -14.99
C GLY A 73 14.41 11.47 -13.90
N GLU A 74 13.63 11.87 -12.89
CA GLU A 74 13.11 10.92 -11.89
C GLU A 74 12.11 9.93 -12.50
N VAL A 75 11.24 10.40 -13.40
CA VAL A 75 10.28 9.55 -14.11
C VAL A 75 11.01 8.56 -15.04
N GLU A 76 12.03 9.00 -15.75
CA GLU A 76 12.87 8.16 -16.60
C GLU A 76 13.56 7.06 -15.79
N ASN A 77 14.24 7.39 -14.69
CA ASN A 77 14.87 6.43 -13.79
C ASN A 77 13.85 5.41 -13.24
N GLN A 78 12.65 5.85 -12.91
CA GLN A 78 11.59 4.95 -12.46
C GLN A 78 11.16 3.99 -13.57
N ALA A 79 10.99 4.48 -14.80
CA ALA A 79 10.62 3.68 -15.96
C ALA A 79 11.71 2.66 -16.32
N GLU A 80 12.99 3.04 -16.29
CA GLU A 80 14.13 2.14 -16.49
C GLU A 80 14.18 1.03 -15.43
N THR A 81 14.05 1.41 -14.15
CA THR A 81 14.06 0.45 -13.05
C THR A 81 12.93 -0.56 -13.18
N LEU A 82 11.71 -0.12 -13.51
CA LEU A 82 10.56 -1.00 -13.73
C LEU A 82 10.78 -1.91 -14.93
N LYS A 83 11.39 -1.40 -16.01
CA LYS A 83 11.70 -2.19 -17.21
C LYS A 83 12.71 -3.29 -16.87
N GLU A 84 13.83 -2.96 -16.22
CA GLU A 84 14.83 -3.95 -15.79
C GLU A 84 14.21 -5.03 -14.88
N GLN A 85 13.41 -4.63 -13.90
CA GLN A 85 12.71 -5.57 -13.04
C GLN A 85 11.73 -6.45 -13.81
N SER A 86 11.04 -5.90 -14.81
CA SER A 86 10.11 -6.64 -15.64
C SER A 86 10.79 -7.73 -16.48
N GLU A 87 11.99 -7.46 -16.99
CA GLU A 87 12.79 -8.43 -17.73
C GLU A 87 13.24 -9.60 -16.84
N ILE A 88 13.56 -9.33 -15.57
CA ILE A 88 13.98 -10.35 -14.61
C ILE A 88 12.78 -11.18 -14.11
N GLN A 89 11.66 -10.53 -13.82
CA GLN A 89 10.51 -11.16 -13.15
C GLN A 89 9.39 -11.57 -14.11
N GLY A 90 9.43 -11.16 -15.38
CA GLY A 90 8.47 -11.56 -16.40
C GLY A 90 7.08 -10.93 -16.25
N PHE A 91 6.98 -9.67 -15.88
CA PHE A 91 5.72 -8.94 -15.82
C PHE A 91 5.69 -7.77 -16.83
N THR A 92 4.50 -7.24 -17.12
CA THR A 92 4.37 -6.03 -17.95
C THR A 92 4.62 -4.78 -17.11
N PRO A 93 5.65 -3.98 -17.43
CA PRO A 93 5.96 -2.77 -16.66
C PRO A 93 4.94 -1.66 -17.01
N VAL A 94 4.35 -1.06 -15.99
CA VAL A 94 3.36 0.01 -16.09
C VAL A 94 3.78 1.17 -15.21
N LEU A 95 3.94 2.35 -15.78
CA LEU A 95 4.23 3.57 -15.06
C LEU A 95 2.95 4.10 -14.42
N LEU A 96 2.97 4.30 -13.09
CA LEU A 96 1.82 4.71 -12.31
C LEU A 96 2.11 5.93 -11.43
N ASP A 97 1.14 6.84 -11.35
CA ASP A 97 1.12 7.83 -10.28
C ASP A 97 0.59 7.19 -9.00
N GLU A 98 1.49 6.77 -8.10
CA GLU A 98 1.13 6.15 -6.83
C GLU A 98 0.59 7.14 -5.77
N THR A 99 0.70 8.45 -6.02
CA THR A 99 0.34 9.48 -5.04
C THR A 99 -1.10 9.37 -4.50
N PRO A 100 -2.12 9.09 -5.34
CA PRO A 100 -3.49 8.91 -4.87
C PRO A 100 -3.63 7.70 -3.95
N TYR A 101 -2.82 6.67 -4.16
CA TYR A 101 -2.90 5.39 -3.46
C TYR A 101 -2.12 5.41 -2.14
N GLN A 102 -1.07 6.25 -2.04
CA GLN A 102 -0.29 6.41 -0.81
C GLN A 102 -1.13 6.88 0.38
N SER A 103 -2.25 7.56 0.14
CA SER A 103 -3.20 7.95 1.20
C SER A 103 -3.87 6.75 1.87
N VAL A 104 -4.07 5.66 1.12
CA VAL A 104 -4.67 4.40 1.60
C VAL A 104 -3.62 3.52 2.26
N TYR A 105 -2.40 3.45 1.69
CA TYR A 105 -1.31 2.63 2.22
C TYR A 105 -0.55 3.27 3.39
N GLY A 106 -0.71 4.56 3.63
CA GLY A 106 0.12 5.34 4.56
C GLY A 106 1.52 5.60 4.02
N LYS A 107 2.13 6.73 4.41
CA LYS A 107 3.48 7.16 3.98
C LYS A 107 4.55 6.22 4.50
N PRO A 108 5.63 6.06 3.80
CA PRO A 108 5.89 5.16 2.71
C PRO A 108 6.07 3.74 3.23
N ALA A 109 5.60 2.73 2.55
CA ALA A 109 5.93 1.31 2.74
C ALA A 109 5.38 0.59 3.99
N LYS A 110 4.38 1.11 4.68
CA LYS A 110 3.66 0.33 5.69
C LYS A 110 2.28 0.03 5.17
N ILE A 111 2.12 -1.17 4.67
CA ILE A 111 0.81 -1.73 4.39
C ILE A 111 -0.05 -1.49 5.65
N VAL A 112 -1.08 -0.66 5.53
CA VAL A 112 -2.00 -0.25 6.63
C VAL A 112 -2.59 -1.46 7.36
N GLN A 113 -2.56 -2.55 6.72
CA GLN A 113 -3.06 -3.87 7.11
C GLN A 113 -2.41 -4.44 8.38
N LEU A 114 -1.19 -4.09 8.72
CA LEU A 114 -0.61 -4.43 10.01
C LEU A 114 -1.37 -3.80 11.17
N LYS A 115 -1.94 -2.60 10.99
CA LYS A 115 -2.75 -1.93 12.02
C LYS A 115 -4.04 -2.67 12.27
N SER A 116 -4.73 -3.10 11.21
CA SER A 116 -5.97 -3.88 11.32
C SER A 116 -5.71 -5.22 12.00
N LEU A 117 -4.61 -5.87 11.68
CA LEU A 117 -4.21 -7.13 12.29
C LEU A 117 -3.96 -6.96 13.80
N PHE A 118 -3.24 -5.92 14.21
CA PHE A 118 -3.04 -5.59 15.63
C PHE A 118 -4.34 -5.23 16.34
N LEU A 119 -5.25 -4.49 15.71
CA LEU A 119 -6.55 -4.15 16.28
C LEU A 119 -7.41 -5.39 16.48
N ILE A 120 -7.47 -6.28 15.48
CA ILE A 120 -8.21 -7.55 15.59
C ILE A 120 -7.62 -8.42 16.72
N PHE A 121 -6.29 -8.53 16.75
CA PHE A 121 -5.60 -9.29 17.80
C PHE A 121 -5.85 -8.71 19.20
N GLY A 122 -5.77 -7.39 19.36
CA GLY A 122 -6.10 -6.69 20.60
C GLY A 122 -7.55 -6.89 21.03
N ALA A 123 -8.49 -6.78 20.11
CA ALA A 123 -9.91 -7.02 20.37
C ALA A 123 -10.17 -8.48 20.78
N LEU A 124 -9.54 -9.46 20.12
CA LEU A 124 -9.63 -10.86 20.50
C LEU A 124 -9.06 -11.13 21.89
N LEU A 125 -7.90 -10.55 22.24
CA LEU A 125 -7.31 -10.65 23.56
C LEU A 125 -8.23 -10.10 24.65
N LEU A 126 -8.85 -8.94 24.40
CA LEU A 126 -9.78 -8.32 25.34
C LEU A 126 -11.04 -9.17 25.52
N LEU A 127 -11.67 -9.60 24.41
CA LEU A 127 -12.92 -10.36 24.46
C LEU A 127 -12.72 -11.75 25.07
N LEU A 128 -11.71 -12.50 24.63
CA LEU A 128 -11.46 -13.85 25.13
C LEU A 128 -10.82 -13.84 26.53
N GLY A 129 -9.92 -12.88 26.78
CA GLY A 129 -9.27 -12.72 28.07
C GLY A 129 -10.25 -12.29 29.17
N ALA A 130 -11.11 -11.30 28.89
CA ALA A 130 -12.14 -10.84 29.81
C ALA A 130 -13.13 -11.94 30.18
N ASN A 131 -13.58 -12.72 29.19
CA ASN A 131 -14.50 -13.84 29.41
C ASN A 131 -13.86 -14.93 30.28
N SER A 132 -12.60 -15.27 30.04
CA SER A 132 -11.86 -16.24 30.85
C SER A 132 -11.63 -15.75 32.31
N ALA A 133 -11.40 -14.45 32.50
CA ALA A 133 -11.25 -13.83 33.81
C ALA A 133 -12.57 -13.82 34.60
N TYR A 134 -13.67 -13.50 33.92
CA TYR A 134 -15.01 -13.50 34.51
C TYR A 134 -15.41 -14.90 35.05
N GLU A 135 -15.17 -15.94 34.27
CA GLU A 135 -15.47 -17.32 34.67
C GLU A 135 -14.67 -17.78 35.90
N ARG A 136 -13.41 -17.34 36.03
CA ARG A 136 -12.61 -17.59 37.21
C ARG A 136 -13.23 -16.91 38.45
N LYS A 137 -13.67 -15.66 38.31
CA LYS A 137 -14.23 -14.86 39.38
C LYS A 137 -15.60 -15.38 39.82
N SER A 138 -16.42 -15.86 38.91
CA SER A 138 -17.78 -16.37 39.18
C SER A 138 -17.82 -17.79 39.77
N LYS A 139 -16.69 -18.46 39.97
CA LYS A 139 -16.60 -19.85 40.47
C LYS A 139 -17.47 -20.85 39.65
N MET A 140 -17.80 -20.56 38.41
CA MET A 140 -18.57 -21.45 37.52
C MET A 140 -17.82 -22.73 37.17
N ILE A 141 -16.52 -22.72 37.32
CA ILE A 141 -15.61 -23.80 36.95
C ILE A 141 -15.91 -25.14 37.66
N PRO A 142 -16.12 -25.18 39.00
CA PRO A 142 -16.48 -26.42 39.65
C PRO A 142 -17.82 -26.98 39.21
N LEU A 143 -18.80 -26.12 38.95
CA LEU A 143 -20.12 -26.49 38.43
C LEU A 143 -20.04 -27.14 37.05
N LEU A 144 -19.23 -26.59 36.14
CA LEU A 144 -19.01 -27.15 34.81
C LEU A 144 -18.28 -28.51 34.86
N ARG A 145 -17.50 -28.79 35.90
CA ARG A 145 -16.83 -30.08 36.09
C ARG A 145 -17.77 -31.18 36.57
N SER A 146 -18.86 -30.84 37.25
CA SER A 146 -19.81 -31.81 37.79
C SER A 146 -20.83 -32.33 36.75
N VAL A 147 -20.97 -31.65 35.63
CA VAL A 147 -21.93 -32.06 34.57
C VAL A 147 -21.25 -33.00 33.56
N LYS A 148 -21.88 -34.16 33.32
CA LYS A 148 -21.44 -35.10 32.28
C LYS A 148 -21.44 -34.38 30.94
N ASP A 149 -20.31 -34.36 30.22
CA ASP A 149 -20.07 -33.61 28.99
C ASP A 149 -20.05 -32.08 29.08
N GLY A 150 -20.31 -31.45 30.27
CA GLY A 150 -20.38 -30.00 30.40
C GLY A 150 -19.10 -29.28 29.98
N ARG A 151 -17.95 -29.91 30.19
CA ARG A 151 -16.65 -29.36 29.83
C ARG A 151 -16.42 -29.33 28.32
N LYS A 152 -16.78 -30.43 27.62
CA LYS A 152 -16.60 -30.53 26.14
C LYS A 152 -17.61 -29.66 25.42
N GLY A 153 -18.86 -29.63 25.92
CA GLY A 153 -19.92 -28.79 25.32
C GLY A 153 -19.60 -27.31 25.42
N VAL A 154 -19.28 -26.83 26.62
CA VAL A 154 -18.90 -25.41 26.84
C VAL A 154 -17.67 -25.01 26.02
N LEU A 155 -16.72 -25.92 25.90
CA LEU A 155 -15.55 -25.67 25.06
C LEU A 155 -15.90 -25.48 23.59
N ARG A 156 -16.72 -26.38 23.05
CA ARG A 156 -17.17 -26.32 21.65
C ARG A 156 -17.93 -25.03 21.38
N GLU A 157 -18.83 -24.64 22.28
CA GLU A 157 -19.59 -23.38 22.17
C GLU A 157 -18.68 -22.14 22.20
N LYS A 158 -17.70 -22.12 23.09
CA LYS A 158 -16.72 -21.03 23.16
C LYS A 158 -15.84 -20.95 21.91
N ALA A 159 -15.37 -22.10 21.43
CA ALA A 159 -14.58 -22.13 20.20
C ALA A 159 -15.42 -21.62 19.01
N LEU A 160 -16.67 -22.03 18.93
CA LEU A 160 -17.57 -21.62 17.87
C LEU A 160 -17.89 -20.11 17.96
N ALA A 161 -18.18 -19.61 19.16
CA ALA A 161 -18.39 -18.16 19.39
C ALA A 161 -17.14 -17.34 19.03
N ALA A 162 -15.95 -17.80 19.41
CA ALA A 162 -14.72 -17.10 19.06
C ALA A 162 -14.44 -17.10 17.56
N VAL A 163 -14.70 -18.21 16.86
CA VAL A 163 -14.62 -18.28 15.39
C VAL A 163 -15.59 -17.30 14.75
N CYS A 164 -16.85 -17.27 15.20
CA CYS A 164 -17.86 -16.33 14.68
C CYS A 164 -17.43 -14.86 14.89
N ILE A 165 -16.97 -14.52 16.11
CA ILE A 165 -16.50 -13.16 16.44
C ILE A 165 -15.28 -12.81 15.57
N THR A 166 -14.34 -13.74 15.39
CA THR A 166 -13.14 -13.53 14.57
C THR A 166 -13.49 -13.28 13.12
N LEU A 167 -14.42 -14.08 12.55
CA LEU A 167 -14.90 -13.91 11.18
C LEU A 167 -15.60 -12.55 10.99
N LEU A 168 -16.40 -12.14 11.98
CA LEU A 168 -17.10 -10.87 11.93
C LEU A 168 -16.11 -9.70 11.99
N LEU A 169 -15.15 -9.72 12.90
CA LEU A 169 -14.11 -8.69 12.99
C LEU A 169 -13.26 -8.65 11.73
N TRP A 170 -12.89 -9.82 11.20
CA TRP A 170 -12.15 -9.92 9.94
C TRP A 170 -12.96 -9.30 8.78
N ALA A 171 -14.23 -9.67 8.63
CA ALA A 171 -15.09 -9.16 7.57
C ALA A 171 -15.30 -7.65 7.65
N VAL A 172 -15.49 -7.10 8.86
CA VAL A 172 -15.68 -5.65 9.05
C VAL A 172 -14.40 -4.88 8.75
N MET A 173 -13.26 -5.31 9.31
CA MET A 173 -12.01 -4.57 9.18
C MET A 173 -11.42 -4.68 7.78
N TYR A 174 -11.28 -5.89 7.25
CA TYR A 174 -10.74 -6.10 5.91
C TYR A 174 -11.73 -5.75 4.80
N GLY A 175 -13.04 -5.92 5.04
CA GLY A 175 -14.07 -5.46 4.13
C GLY A 175 -14.05 -3.96 3.92
N LYS A 176 -13.80 -3.19 5.00
CA LYS A 176 -13.61 -1.74 4.90
C LYS A 176 -12.35 -1.40 4.11
N GLU A 177 -11.22 -2.04 4.40
CA GLU A 177 -9.97 -1.80 3.66
C GLU A 177 -10.14 -2.13 2.18
N PHE A 178 -10.72 -3.27 1.86
CA PHE A 178 -11.01 -3.66 0.48
C PHE A 178 -11.92 -2.64 -0.22
N TRP A 179 -12.94 -2.12 0.48
CA TRP A 179 -13.82 -1.10 -0.08
C TRP A 179 -13.10 0.21 -0.36
N ASP A 180 -12.22 0.64 0.56
CA ASP A 180 -11.41 1.85 0.37
C ASP A 180 -10.46 1.68 -0.82
N PHE A 181 -9.87 0.50 -1.01
CA PHE A 181 -9.08 0.15 -2.18
C PHE A 181 -9.92 0.20 -3.46
N TYR A 182 -11.04 -0.51 -3.48
CA TYR A 182 -11.90 -0.62 -4.64
C TYR A 182 -12.39 0.74 -5.15
N ARG A 183 -12.61 1.70 -4.23
CA ARG A 183 -13.02 3.05 -4.61
C ARG A 183 -11.92 3.91 -5.20
N ILE A 184 -10.68 3.65 -4.86
CA ILE A 184 -9.53 4.49 -5.24
C ILE A 184 -8.84 3.96 -6.47
N PHE A 185 -8.78 2.63 -6.62
CA PHE A 185 -8.13 1.99 -7.76
C PHE A 185 -9.08 1.92 -8.96
N PRO A 186 -8.73 2.50 -10.12
CA PRO A 186 -9.45 2.30 -11.37
C PRO A 186 -9.46 0.82 -11.76
N GLU A 187 -10.50 0.38 -12.45
CA GLU A 187 -10.66 -1.03 -12.85
C GLU A 187 -9.48 -1.57 -13.66
N GLU A 188 -8.85 -0.71 -14.46
CA GLU A 188 -7.71 -1.05 -15.31
C GLU A 188 -6.49 -1.52 -14.49
N LEU A 189 -6.30 -0.98 -13.29
CA LEU A 189 -5.15 -1.30 -12.42
C LEU A 189 -5.28 -2.64 -11.71
N TRP A 190 -6.48 -3.21 -11.61
CA TRP A 190 -6.68 -4.50 -10.93
C TRP A 190 -6.03 -5.67 -11.66
N ASN A 191 -5.77 -5.52 -12.96
CA ASN A 191 -5.17 -6.55 -13.80
C ASN A 191 -3.65 -6.42 -13.97
N ILE A 192 -3.03 -5.35 -13.44
CA ILE A 192 -1.59 -5.19 -13.52
C ILE A 192 -0.87 -6.07 -12.50
N ALA A 193 0.41 -6.29 -12.75
CA ALA A 193 1.28 -6.99 -11.80
C ALA A 193 1.55 -6.15 -10.54
N PRO A 194 1.50 -6.73 -9.33
CA PRO A 194 1.74 -6.00 -8.08
C PRO A 194 3.13 -5.36 -8.00
N GLN A 195 4.12 -5.89 -8.73
CA GLN A 195 5.48 -5.36 -8.81
C GLN A 195 5.55 -3.93 -9.39
N ASN A 196 4.52 -3.49 -10.12
CA ASN A 196 4.41 -2.11 -10.59
C ASN A 196 4.18 -1.10 -9.46
N LEU A 197 3.78 -1.56 -8.27
CA LEU A 197 3.69 -0.72 -7.08
C LEU A 197 5.03 -0.73 -6.34
N SER A 198 5.57 0.45 -6.00
CA SER A 198 6.87 0.60 -5.32
C SER A 198 6.97 -0.23 -4.04
N ILE A 199 5.86 -0.36 -3.30
CA ILE A 199 5.77 -1.16 -2.08
C ILE A 199 5.92 -2.67 -2.35
N LEU A 200 5.51 -3.14 -3.52
CA LEU A 200 5.48 -4.54 -3.90
C LEU A 200 6.53 -4.89 -4.97
N ALA A 201 7.48 -3.99 -5.25
CA ALA A 201 8.50 -4.16 -6.29
C ALA A 201 9.31 -5.47 -6.16
N HIS A 202 9.51 -5.95 -4.94
CA HIS A 202 10.24 -7.19 -4.66
C HIS A 202 9.34 -8.42 -4.43
N PHE A 203 8.05 -8.32 -4.77
CA PHE A 203 7.13 -9.44 -4.59
C PHE A 203 7.47 -10.58 -5.57
N PRO A 204 7.77 -11.82 -5.10
CA PRO A 204 8.39 -12.85 -5.92
C PRO A 204 7.41 -13.65 -6.79
N ILE A 205 6.11 -13.40 -6.69
CA ILE A 205 5.08 -14.23 -7.35
C ILE A 205 4.46 -13.45 -8.50
N SER A 206 4.43 -14.07 -9.68
CA SER A 206 3.71 -13.54 -10.84
C SER A 206 2.20 -13.73 -10.66
N CYS A 207 1.49 -12.67 -10.36
CA CYS A 207 0.04 -12.66 -10.23
C CYS A 207 -0.50 -11.29 -10.62
N THR A 208 -1.81 -11.14 -10.71
CA THR A 208 -2.43 -9.82 -10.84
C THR A 208 -2.63 -9.17 -9.46
N LEU A 209 -2.79 -7.85 -9.45
CA LEU A 209 -3.04 -7.10 -8.21
C LEU A 209 -4.32 -7.62 -7.50
N THR A 210 -5.36 -7.97 -8.25
CA THR A 210 -6.56 -8.62 -7.73
C THR A 210 -6.24 -9.94 -7.00
N GLN A 211 -5.45 -10.80 -7.64
CA GLN A 211 -5.05 -12.09 -7.04
C GLN A 211 -4.20 -11.89 -5.80
N PHE A 212 -3.29 -10.90 -5.83
CA PHE A 212 -2.48 -10.53 -4.67
C PHE A 212 -3.37 -10.12 -3.49
N PHE A 213 -4.33 -9.22 -3.68
CA PHE A 213 -5.22 -8.80 -2.60
C PHE A 213 -6.11 -9.94 -2.10
N MET A 214 -6.65 -10.78 -3.00
CA MET A 214 -7.40 -11.96 -2.58
C MET A 214 -6.56 -12.89 -1.72
N MET A 215 -5.34 -13.23 -2.15
CA MET A 215 -4.42 -14.06 -1.35
C MET A 215 -4.10 -13.41 -0.01
N TYR A 216 -3.81 -12.12 -0.02
CA TYR A 216 -3.48 -11.36 1.18
C TYR A 216 -4.60 -11.42 2.22
N TYR A 217 -5.84 -11.14 1.81
CA TYR A 217 -7.01 -11.17 2.72
C TYR A 217 -7.33 -12.58 3.19
N LEU A 218 -7.24 -13.58 2.32
CA LEU A 218 -7.48 -14.98 2.69
C LEU A 218 -6.41 -15.49 3.67
N VAL A 219 -5.13 -15.26 3.39
CA VAL A 219 -4.03 -15.66 4.28
C VAL A 219 -4.13 -14.92 5.61
N GLY A 220 -4.39 -13.61 5.58
CA GLY A 220 -4.61 -12.81 6.79
C GLY A 220 -5.76 -13.36 7.64
N GLY A 221 -6.91 -13.66 7.03
CA GLY A 221 -8.06 -14.27 7.71
C GLY A 221 -7.73 -15.62 8.32
N PHE A 222 -7.00 -16.47 7.60
CA PHE A 222 -6.58 -17.79 8.07
C PHE A 222 -5.60 -17.68 9.27
N CYS A 223 -4.64 -16.78 9.20
CA CYS A 223 -3.72 -16.52 10.31
C CYS A 223 -4.45 -16.02 11.57
N ILE A 224 -5.43 -15.12 11.41
CA ILE A 224 -6.24 -14.62 12.52
C ILE A 224 -7.08 -15.75 13.13
N MET A 225 -7.67 -16.61 12.32
CA MET A 225 -8.42 -17.79 12.79
C MET A 225 -7.54 -18.74 13.60
N ILE A 226 -6.37 -19.10 13.09
CA ILE A 226 -5.42 -19.96 13.82
C ILE A 226 -5.05 -19.32 15.16
N THR A 227 -4.74 -18.03 15.16
CA THR A 227 -4.35 -17.32 16.37
C THR A 227 -5.47 -17.30 17.41
N SER A 228 -6.73 -17.11 16.99
CA SER A 228 -7.87 -17.15 17.91
C SER A 228 -8.09 -18.53 18.52
N ILE A 229 -7.92 -19.61 17.74
CA ILE A 229 -7.98 -20.99 18.22
C ILE A 229 -6.86 -21.24 19.24
N LEU A 230 -5.64 -20.84 18.94
CA LEU A 230 -4.49 -21.00 19.85
C LEU A 230 -4.69 -20.23 21.17
N LEU A 231 -5.27 -19.04 21.13
CA LEU A 231 -5.61 -18.26 22.33
C LEU A 231 -6.63 -19.00 23.21
N ILE A 232 -7.64 -19.60 22.61
CA ILE A 232 -8.63 -20.40 23.36
C ILE A 232 -7.97 -21.63 23.99
N LEU A 233 -7.17 -22.36 23.22
CA LEU A 233 -6.46 -23.54 23.70
C LEU A 233 -5.47 -23.21 24.82
N SER A 234 -4.72 -22.11 24.69
CA SER A 234 -3.79 -21.63 25.71
C SER A 234 -4.51 -21.23 27.00
N GLY A 235 -5.62 -20.51 26.89
CA GLY A 235 -6.48 -20.17 28.02
C GLY A 235 -6.97 -21.41 28.77
N MET A 236 -7.30 -22.46 28.07
CA MET A 236 -7.72 -23.75 28.63
C MET A 236 -6.57 -24.53 29.26
N TYR A 237 -5.39 -24.53 28.65
CA TYR A 237 -4.22 -25.22 29.22
C TYR A 237 -3.82 -24.62 30.55
N LEU A 238 -3.77 -23.29 30.62
CA LEU A 238 -3.50 -22.58 31.89
C LEU A 238 -4.59 -22.83 32.97
N TYR A 239 -5.80 -23.12 32.52
CA TYR A 239 -6.91 -23.50 33.35
C TYR A 239 -6.80 -24.94 33.92
N ASN A 240 -6.20 -25.86 33.17
CA ASN A 240 -6.04 -27.26 33.60
C ASN A 240 -4.91 -27.50 34.58
N ARG A 241 -3.95 -26.57 34.65
CA ARG A 241 -2.71 -26.72 35.43
C ARG A 241 -2.85 -26.31 36.91
N LYS A 242 -3.99 -25.75 37.29
CA LYS A 242 -4.37 -25.44 38.69
C LYS A 242 -5.62 -26.21 39.10
#